data_fba1837a7ba7de49f671f09b2e582b83
#
_entry.id   fba1837a7ba7de49f671f09b2e582b83
#
_cell.length_a   1.000
_cell.length_b   1.000
_cell.length_c   1.000
_cell.angle_alpha   90.00
_cell.angle_beta   90.00
_cell.angle_gamma   90.00
#
_symmetry.space_group_name_H-M   'P 1'
#
loop_
_entity.id
_entity.type
_entity.pdbx_description
1 polymer ?
#
loop_
_entity_poly.entity_id
_entity_poly.type
_entity_poly.pdbx_seq_one_letter_code
_entity_poly.pdbx_strand_id
1 'polypeptide(L)'
;MNLKTNPELYPLVEWWEKDGKQTVIYLLVAAIAVGGWYGWKNHKLAVKNAAAESLVNAYTTEEIEDAVAKFSGSATEGALKLRLAKNYFDGGRYEEALAQYEALVGNAPDGFADVPVVGKAQCLEALGRFDEAAKAFDAFAEANPTNYLTLTAQLGAARSFAQAGDKKKALARIEALKAANKDDALAKARVEATETAIKRFGQKAAPAPVAKPVEVKPAATNKVEAVKK
;
A
#
# COMPACT_ATOMS: atom_id res chain seq x y z
N MET A 1 14.80 -68.07 -14.63
CA MET A 1 15.39 -68.03 -13.27
C MET A 1 14.24 -67.99 -12.29
N ASN A 2 14.01 -69.06 -11.51
CA ASN A 2 12.80 -69.16 -10.71
C ASN A 2 13.12 -68.60 -9.31
N LEU A 3 12.67 -67.34 -9.04
CA LEU A 3 12.99 -66.59 -7.81
C LEU A 3 12.54 -67.32 -6.53
N LYS A 4 11.56 -68.27 -6.61
CA LYS A 4 11.06 -69.05 -5.50
C LYS A 4 11.98 -70.21 -5.06
N THR A 5 13.03 -70.53 -5.84
CA THR A 5 13.97 -71.63 -5.58
C THR A 5 15.31 -71.16 -4.97
N ASN A 6 15.52 -69.86 -4.82
CA ASN A 6 16.71 -69.34 -4.17
C ASN A 6 16.47 -69.08 -2.68
N PRO A 7 17.14 -69.85 -1.75
CA PRO A 7 16.89 -69.75 -0.33
C PRO A 7 17.20 -68.40 0.27
N GLU A 8 18.07 -67.61 -0.33
CA GLU A 8 18.38 -66.23 0.10
C GLU A 8 17.27 -65.22 -0.22
N LEU A 9 16.52 -65.47 -1.29
CA LEU A 9 15.44 -64.57 -1.75
C LEU A 9 14.04 -64.99 -1.26
N TYR A 10 13.92 -66.19 -0.72
CA TYR A 10 12.63 -66.72 -0.26
C TYR A 10 11.91 -65.83 0.78
N PRO A 11 12.61 -65.28 1.81
CA PRO A 11 11.97 -64.40 2.76
C PRO A 11 11.43 -63.08 2.15
N LEU A 12 12.12 -62.59 1.12
CA LEU A 12 11.72 -61.37 0.40
C LEU A 12 10.49 -61.61 -0.48
N VAL A 13 10.43 -62.79 -1.13
CA VAL A 13 9.28 -63.18 -1.94
C VAL A 13 8.02 -63.40 -1.09
N GLU A 14 8.19 -64.09 0.10
CA GLU A 14 7.11 -64.33 1.03
C GLU A 14 6.57 -63.03 1.64
N TRP A 15 7.44 -62.11 2.06
CA TRP A 15 7.04 -60.78 2.51
C TRP A 15 6.32 -60.00 1.39
N TRP A 16 6.80 -60.05 0.14
CA TRP A 16 6.17 -59.39 -0.98
C TRP A 16 4.76 -59.92 -1.26
N GLU A 17 4.55 -61.22 -1.18
CA GLU A 17 3.22 -61.82 -1.38
C GLU A 17 2.25 -61.52 -0.28
N LYS A 18 2.71 -61.41 0.97
CA LYS A 18 1.87 -61.13 2.17
C LYS A 18 1.57 -59.62 2.34
N ASP A 19 2.59 -58.83 2.51
CA ASP A 19 2.49 -57.46 2.97
C ASP A 19 3.13 -56.45 2.02
N GLY A 20 4.04 -56.90 1.16
CA GLY A 20 4.89 -56.01 0.35
C GLY A 20 4.10 -55.13 -0.60
N LYS A 21 3.04 -55.65 -1.20
CA LYS A 21 2.17 -54.89 -2.12
C LYS A 21 1.48 -53.72 -1.39
N GLN A 22 0.93 -53.99 -0.20
CA GLN A 22 0.24 -52.94 0.59
C GLN A 22 1.27 -51.92 1.11
N THR A 23 2.41 -52.37 1.59
CA THR A 23 3.48 -51.47 2.05
C THR A 23 3.96 -50.55 0.96
N VAL A 24 4.18 -51.06 -0.26
CA VAL A 24 4.56 -50.23 -1.42
C VAL A 24 3.45 -49.20 -1.77
N ILE A 25 2.17 -49.62 -1.73
CA ILE A 25 1.07 -48.70 -1.96
C ILE A 25 1.05 -47.58 -0.91
N TYR A 26 1.22 -47.89 0.37
CA TYR A 26 1.28 -46.89 1.45
C TYR A 26 2.47 -45.94 1.27
N LEU A 27 3.65 -46.45 0.87
CA LEU A 27 4.82 -45.62 0.60
C LEU A 27 4.59 -44.69 -0.60
N LEU A 28 3.93 -45.18 -1.64
CA LEU A 28 3.57 -44.36 -2.81
C LEU A 28 2.58 -43.26 -2.44
N VAL A 29 1.55 -43.59 -1.68
CA VAL A 29 0.56 -42.59 -1.17
C VAL A 29 1.25 -41.55 -0.29
N ALA A 30 2.13 -41.97 0.61
CA ALA A 30 2.91 -41.07 1.45
C ALA A 30 3.83 -40.17 0.61
N ALA A 31 4.51 -40.73 -0.39
CA ALA A 31 5.37 -39.94 -1.31
C ALA A 31 4.58 -38.92 -2.12
N ILE A 32 3.38 -39.30 -2.62
CA ILE A 32 2.47 -38.36 -3.31
C ILE A 32 1.99 -37.25 -2.37
N ALA A 33 1.62 -37.61 -1.13
CA ALA A 33 1.18 -36.64 -0.14
C ALA A 33 2.28 -35.64 0.24
N VAL A 34 3.51 -36.14 0.47
CA VAL A 34 4.68 -35.30 0.77
C VAL A 34 5.06 -34.43 -0.44
N GLY A 35 5.10 -35.03 -1.63
CA GLY A 35 5.39 -34.31 -2.87
C GLY A 35 4.36 -33.23 -3.18
N GLY A 36 3.07 -33.55 -3.02
CA GLY A 36 1.97 -32.61 -3.20
C GLY A 36 2.03 -31.46 -2.18
N TRP A 37 2.27 -31.76 -0.90
CA TRP A 37 2.45 -30.73 0.13
C TRP A 37 3.66 -29.82 -0.15
N TYR A 38 4.79 -30.39 -0.54
CA TYR A 38 5.99 -29.64 -0.86
C TYR A 38 5.80 -28.77 -2.11
N GLY A 39 5.17 -29.31 -3.15
CA GLY A 39 4.81 -28.56 -4.35
C GLY A 39 3.87 -27.40 -4.07
N TRP A 40 2.83 -27.64 -3.25
CA TRP A 40 1.90 -26.59 -2.83
C TRP A 40 2.57 -25.49 -1.99
N LYS A 41 3.44 -25.87 -1.06
CA LYS A 41 4.23 -24.94 -0.24
C LYS A 41 5.15 -24.06 -1.10
N ASN A 42 5.86 -24.68 -2.05
CA ASN A 42 6.75 -23.96 -2.97
C ASN A 42 5.95 -23.03 -3.90
N HIS A 43 4.80 -23.48 -4.40
CA HIS A 43 3.93 -22.65 -5.21
C HIS A 43 3.44 -21.40 -4.43
N LYS A 44 2.95 -21.57 -3.20
CA LYS A 44 2.58 -20.44 -2.34
C LYS A 44 3.73 -19.46 -2.10
N LEU A 45 4.94 -19.98 -1.88
CA LEU A 45 6.12 -19.14 -1.68
C LEU A 45 6.48 -18.38 -2.96
N ALA A 46 6.42 -19.02 -4.11
CA ALA A 46 6.67 -18.39 -5.40
C ALA A 46 5.65 -17.27 -5.70
N VAL A 47 4.36 -17.52 -5.45
CA VAL A 47 3.30 -16.50 -5.59
C VAL A 47 3.56 -15.33 -4.63
N LYS A 48 3.90 -15.60 -3.37
CA LYS A 48 4.22 -14.55 -2.39
C LYS A 48 5.41 -13.70 -2.84
N ASN A 49 6.47 -14.32 -3.32
CA ASN A 49 7.67 -13.61 -3.78
C ASN A 49 7.37 -12.76 -5.02
N ALA A 50 6.66 -13.32 -6.00
CA ALA A 50 6.25 -12.59 -7.20
C ALA A 50 5.32 -11.41 -6.88
N ALA A 51 4.40 -11.57 -5.93
CA ALA A 51 3.54 -10.48 -5.47
C ALA A 51 4.33 -9.39 -4.71
N ALA A 52 5.31 -9.78 -3.89
CA ALA A 52 6.20 -8.83 -3.22
C ALA A 52 7.10 -8.08 -4.22
N GLU A 53 7.57 -8.76 -5.27
CA GLU A 53 8.31 -8.14 -6.37
C GLU A 53 7.45 -7.12 -7.12
N SER A 54 6.18 -7.44 -7.39
CA SER A 54 5.24 -6.50 -8.00
C SER A 54 4.95 -5.27 -7.12
N LEU A 55 4.96 -5.42 -5.78
CA LEU A 55 4.86 -4.27 -4.86
C LEU A 55 6.01 -3.28 -5.01
N VAL A 56 7.18 -3.73 -5.42
CA VAL A 56 8.37 -2.87 -5.58
C VAL A 56 8.46 -2.33 -7.01
N ASN A 57 8.18 -3.16 -8.01
CA ASN A 57 8.50 -2.89 -9.42
C ASN A 57 7.33 -2.36 -10.26
N ALA A 58 6.08 -2.41 -9.77
CA ALA A 58 4.96 -1.79 -10.48
C ALA A 58 4.95 -0.28 -10.19
N TYR A 59 5.15 0.54 -11.21
CA TYR A 59 5.22 2.01 -11.07
C TYR A 59 4.00 2.70 -11.65
N THR A 60 3.36 2.14 -12.66
CA THR A 60 2.16 2.70 -13.28
C THR A 60 0.89 2.18 -12.62
N THR A 61 -0.20 2.91 -12.80
CA THR A 61 -1.52 2.49 -12.30
C THR A 61 -1.92 1.15 -12.88
N GLU A 62 -1.74 0.97 -14.19
CA GLU A 62 -2.07 -0.24 -14.94
C GLU A 62 -1.28 -1.46 -14.42
N GLU A 63 0.02 -1.30 -14.18
CA GLU A 63 0.85 -2.38 -13.61
C GLU A 63 0.39 -2.78 -12.21
N ILE A 64 -0.06 -1.83 -11.40
CA ILE A 64 -0.58 -2.12 -10.06
C ILE A 64 -1.95 -2.78 -10.15
N GLU A 65 -2.85 -2.34 -11.04
CA GLU A 65 -4.14 -2.97 -11.32
C GLU A 65 -3.96 -4.44 -11.75
N ASP A 66 -3.05 -4.69 -12.69
CA ASP A 66 -2.69 -6.04 -13.16
C ASP A 66 -2.13 -6.90 -12.01
N ALA A 67 -1.29 -6.33 -11.16
CA ALA A 67 -0.75 -7.03 -10.00
C ALA A 67 -1.85 -7.38 -8.98
N VAL A 68 -2.80 -6.48 -8.71
CA VAL A 68 -3.97 -6.74 -7.84
C VAL A 68 -4.81 -7.88 -8.41
N ALA A 69 -5.10 -7.87 -9.71
CA ALA A 69 -5.87 -8.92 -10.37
C ALA A 69 -5.14 -10.27 -10.34
N LYS A 70 -3.85 -10.28 -10.67
CA LYS A 70 -3.00 -11.48 -10.73
C LYS A 70 -2.81 -12.15 -9.37
N PHE A 71 -2.69 -11.38 -8.31
CA PHE A 71 -2.39 -11.87 -6.95
C PHE A 71 -3.61 -11.82 -6.03
N SER A 72 -4.81 -11.77 -6.58
CA SER A 72 -6.05 -11.84 -5.80
C SER A 72 -6.10 -13.13 -4.96
N GLY A 73 -6.58 -13.04 -3.72
CA GLY A 73 -6.59 -14.13 -2.75
C GLY A 73 -5.23 -14.44 -2.11
N SER A 74 -4.15 -13.75 -2.51
CA SER A 74 -2.84 -13.89 -1.85
C SER A 74 -2.74 -13.05 -0.58
N ALA A 75 -1.78 -13.40 0.30
CA ALA A 75 -1.50 -12.61 1.51
C ALA A 75 -1.01 -11.17 1.19
N THR A 76 -0.60 -10.90 -0.04
CA THR A 76 -0.08 -9.60 -0.49
C THR A 76 -1.16 -8.73 -1.16
N GLU A 77 -2.34 -9.28 -1.42
CA GLU A 77 -3.43 -8.57 -2.10
C GLU A 77 -3.80 -7.26 -1.39
N GLY A 78 -3.94 -7.29 -0.06
CA GLY A 78 -4.27 -6.10 0.72
C GLY A 78 -3.24 -4.98 0.57
N ALA A 79 -1.95 -5.34 0.54
CA ALA A 79 -0.87 -4.37 0.34
C ALA A 79 -0.86 -3.79 -1.08
N LEU A 80 -1.14 -4.61 -2.10
CA LEU A 80 -1.30 -4.15 -3.48
C LEU A 80 -2.49 -3.21 -3.64
N LYS A 81 -3.64 -3.55 -3.04
CA LYS A 81 -4.83 -2.69 -3.04
C LYS A 81 -4.58 -1.36 -2.33
N LEU A 82 -3.85 -1.38 -1.21
CA LEU A 82 -3.49 -0.16 -0.48
C LEU A 82 -2.61 0.76 -1.33
N ARG A 83 -1.63 0.17 -2.04
CA ARG A 83 -0.80 0.90 -2.99
C ARG A 83 -1.61 1.44 -4.18
N LEU A 84 -2.54 0.65 -4.71
CA LEU A 84 -3.43 1.08 -5.78
C LEU A 84 -4.31 2.26 -5.34
N ALA A 85 -4.90 2.19 -4.14
CA ALA A 85 -5.68 3.29 -3.57
C ALA A 85 -4.87 4.59 -3.48
N LYS A 86 -3.62 4.48 -2.99
CA LYS A 86 -2.70 5.62 -2.94
C LYS A 86 -2.36 6.16 -4.34
N ASN A 87 -2.12 5.28 -5.30
CA ASN A 87 -1.80 5.66 -6.67
C ASN A 87 -2.97 6.38 -7.35
N TYR A 88 -4.20 5.88 -7.18
CA TYR A 88 -5.41 6.58 -7.63
C TYR A 88 -5.53 7.96 -6.99
N PHE A 89 -5.29 8.07 -5.68
CA PHE A 89 -5.36 9.35 -4.98
C PHE A 89 -4.33 10.35 -5.52
N ASP A 90 -3.08 9.92 -5.68
CA ASP A 90 -2.00 10.76 -6.21
C ASP A 90 -2.24 11.17 -7.69
N GLY A 91 -2.92 10.32 -8.44
CA GLY A 91 -3.36 10.59 -9.83
C GLY A 91 -4.64 11.43 -9.95
N GLY A 92 -5.24 11.87 -8.83
CA GLY A 92 -6.47 12.66 -8.82
C GLY A 92 -7.74 11.85 -9.08
N ARG A 93 -7.66 10.52 -9.12
CA ARG A 93 -8.78 9.58 -9.29
C ARG A 93 -9.41 9.30 -7.92
N TYR A 94 -10.01 10.31 -7.32
CA TYR A 94 -10.42 10.28 -5.90
C TYR A 94 -11.60 9.33 -5.63
N GLU A 95 -12.52 9.15 -6.57
CA GLU A 95 -13.63 8.21 -6.46
C GLU A 95 -13.14 6.76 -6.45
N GLU A 96 -12.20 6.42 -7.33
CA GLU A 96 -11.60 5.08 -7.38
C GLU A 96 -10.72 4.84 -6.13
N ALA A 97 -9.97 5.84 -5.69
CA ALA A 97 -9.22 5.77 -4.45
C ALA A 97 -10.14 5.52 -3.26
N LEU A 98 -11.26 6.25 -3.17
CA LEU A 98 -12.27 6.10 -2.13
C LEU A 98 -12.82 4.68 -2.08
N ALA A 99 -13.21 4.13 -3.24
CA ALA A 99 -13.72 2.77 -3.32
C ALA A 99 -12.70 1.71 -2.84
N GLN A 100 -11.41 1.87 -3.19
CA GLN A 100 -10.35 0.97 -2.72
C GLN A 100 -10.11 1.10 -1.21
N TYR A 101 -10.07 2.32 -0.67
CA TYR A 101 -9.92 2.51 0.77
C TYR A 101 -11.12 1.97 1.54
N GLU A 102 -12.36 2.15 1.06
CA GLU A 102 -13.57 1.59 1.68
C GLU A 102 -13.53 0.06 1.74
N ALA A 103 -13.10 -0.60 0.67
CA ALA A 103 -12.95 -2.05 0.63
C ALA A 103 -11.86 -2.58 1.59
N LEU A 104 -10.91 -1.73 1.96
CA LEU A 104 -9.81 -2.08 2.87
C LEU A 104 -10.13 -1.79 4.34
N VAL A 105 -11.16 -1.00 4.65
CA VAL A 105 -11.57 -0.78 6.05
C VAL A 105 -11.99 -2.12 6.67
N GLY A 106 -11.31 -2.53 7.74
CA GLY A 106 -11.49 -3.84 8.39
C GLY A 106 -10.79 -5.03 7.70
N ASN A 107 -10.21 -4.82 6.51
CA ASN A 107 -9.53 -5.86 5.71
C ASN A 107 -8.10 -5.44 5.29
N ALA A 108 -7.55 -4.42 5.92
CA ALA A 108 -6.20 -3.95 5.62
C ALA A 108 -5.14 -4.96 6.09
N PRO A 109 -3.93 -4.93 5.49
CA PRO A 109 -2.81 -5.71 5.98
C PRO A 109 -2.46 -5.38 7.44
N ASP A 110 -1.89 -6.36 8.14
CA ASP A 110 -1.42 -6.17 9.52
C ASP A 110 -0.51 -4.94 9.64
N GLY A 111 -0.76 -4.13 10.65
CA GLY A 111 -0.03 -2.87 10.88
C GLY A 111 -0.48 -1.68 10.04
N PHE A 112 -1.43 -1.85 9.11
CA PHE A 112 -1.93 -0.79 8.23
C PHE A 112 -3.45 -0.55 8.38
N ALA A 113 -4.10 -1.07 9.42
CA ALA A 113 -5.55 -0.99 9.61
C ALA A 113 -6.09 0.46 9.59
N ASP A 114 -5.31 1.40 10.08
CA ASP A 114 -5.70 2.81 10.21
C ASP A 114 -5.53 3.62 8.91
N VAL A 115 -4.66 3.14 7.99
CA VAL A 115 -4.36 3.86 6.75
C VAL A 115 -5.59 3.99 5.84
N PRO A 116 -6.40 2.96 5.60
CA PRO A 116 -7.62 3.09 4.80
C PRO A 116 -8.65 4.04 5.41
N VAL A 117 -8.75 4.07 6.73
CA VAL A 117 -9.70 4.96 7.43
C VAL A 117 -9.36 6.42 7.19
N VAL A 118 -8.09 6.78 7.36
CA VAL A 118 -7.61 8.15 7.11
C VAL A 118 -7.60 8.45 5.61
N GLY A 119 -7.20 7.48 4.77
CA GLY A 119 -7.22 7.61 3.30
C GLY A 119 -8.61 7.88 2.75
N LYS A 120 -9.64 7.19 3.26
CA LYS A 120 -11.04 7.45 2.94
C LYS A 120 -11.42 8.92 3.26
N ALA A 121 -11.06 9.41 4.45
CA ALA A 121 -11.34 10.79 4.82
C ALA A 121 -10.62 11.81 3.93
N GLN A 122 -9.39 11.51 3.49
CA GLN A 122 -8.66 12.33 2.53
C GLN A 122 -9.34 12.35 1.15
N CYS A 123 -9.85 11.22 0.68
CA CYS A 123 -10.63 11.17 -0.57
C CYS A 123 -11.89 12.01 -0.48
N LEU A 124 -12.62 11.94 0.63
CA LEU A 124 -13.81 12.78 0.87
C LEU A 124 -13.46 14.28 0.84
N GLU A 125 -12.35 14.69 1.46
CA GLU A 125 -11.84 16.07 1.40
C GLU A 125 -11.53 16.48 -0.05
N ALA A 126 -10.83 15.63 -0.82
CA ALA A 126 -10.46 15.91 -2.20
C ALA A 126 -11.68 15.99 -3.14
N LEU A 127 -12.73 15.22 -2.86
CA LEU A 127 -14.02 15.23 -3.58
C LEU A 127 -14.93 16.42 -3.19
N GLY A 128 -14.49 17.30 -2.28
CA GLY A 128 -15.28 18.43 -1.82
C GLY A 128 -16.39 18.08 -0.82
N ARG A 129 -16.42 16.83 -0.32
CA ARG A 129 -17.37 16.35 0.71
C ARG A 129 -16.86 16.72 2.10
N PHE A 130 -16.66 18.01 2.32
CA PHE A 130 -15.91 18.53 3.47
C PHE A 130 -16.53 18.20 4.83
N ASP A 131 -17.85 18.25 4.97
CA ASP A 131 -18.53 17.91 6.24
C ASP A 131 -18.34 16.42 6.60
N GLU A 132 -18.38 15.55 5.60
CA GLU A 132 -18.15 14.12 5.79
C GLU A 132 -16.68 13.84 6.12
N ALA A 133 -15.76 14.48 5.40
CA ALA A 133 -14.34 14.39 5.66
C ALA A 133 -13.99 14.83 7.08
N ALA A 134 -14.50 15.99 7.52
CA ALA A 134 -14.26 16.52 8.85
C ALA A 134 -14.73 15.55 9.94
N LYS A 135 -15.93 14.97 9.79
CA LYS A 135 -16.46 13.98 10.73
C LYS A 135 -15.63 12.70 10.76
N ALA A 136 -15.21 12.21 9.58
CA ALA A 136 -14.40 10.99 9.49
C ALA A 136 -13.02 11.18 10.13
N PHE A 137 -12.37 12.31 9.89
CA PHE A 137 -11.10 12.65 10.52
C PHE A 137 -11.23 12.82 12.05
N ASP A 138 -12.28 13.48 12.52
CA ASP A 138 -12.53 13.66 13.95
C ASP A 138 -12.75 12.33 14.64
N ALA A 139 -13.64 11.49 14.10
CA ALA A 139 -13.92 10.17 14.65
C ALA A 139 -12.65 9.31 14.76
N PHE A 140 -11.78 9.37 13.75
CA PHE A 140 -10.50 8.67 13.81
C PHE A 140 -9.58 9.21 14.91
N ALA A 141 -9.43 10.53 15.00
CA ALA A 141 -8.53 11.17 15.96
C ALA A 141 -8.99 10.95 17.41
N GLU A 142 -10.30 10.96 17.65
CA GLU A 142 -10.91 10.70 18.97
C GLU A 142 -10.73 9.23 19.40
N ALA A 143 -10.93 8.29 18.46
CA ALA A 143 -10.76 6.87 18.73
C ALA A 143 -9.30 6.46 18.94
N ASN A 144 -8.35 7.19 18.36
CA ASN A 144 -6.94 6.80 18.28
C ASN A 144 -5.99 7.94 18.72
N PRO A 145 -6.05 8.43 19.96
CA PRO A 145 -5.36 9.66 20.38
C PRO A 145 -3.83 9.57 20.34
N THR A 146 -3.26 8.38 20.40
CA THR A 146 -1.81 8.12 20.40
C THR A 146 -1.28 7.55 19.08
N ASN A 147 -2.14 7.44 18.07
CA ASN A 147 -1.75 6.87 16.78
C ASN A 147 -0.89 7.87 15.99
N TYR A 148 0.04 7.35 15.17
CA TYR A 148 0.90 8.17 14.32
C TYR A 148 0.15 8.99 13.25
N LEU A 149 -1.07 8.59 12.88
CA LEU A 149 -1.95 9.31 11.95
C LEU A 149 -2.84 10.36 12.64
N THR A 150 -2.88 10.41 13.96
CA THR A 150 -3.78 11.30 14.72
C THR A 150 -3.57 12.75 14.35
N LEU A 151 -2.32 13.22 14.33
CA LEU A 151 -2.04 14.61 13.91
C LEU A 151 -2.47 14.85 12.45
N THR A 152 -2.29 13.88 11.57
CA THR A 152 -2.71 13.98 10.17
C THR A 152 -4.24 14.14 10.07
N ALA A 153 -4.98 13.34 10.85
CA ALA A 153 -6.44 13.41 10.91
C ALA A 153 -6.90 14.75 11.51
N GLN A 154 -6.31 15.20 12.61
CA GLN A 154 -6.66 16.49 13.22
C GLN A 154 -6.43 17.68 12.28
N LEU A 155 -5.33 17.67 11.52
CA LEU A 155 -5.05 18.68 10.50
C LEU A 155 -6.02 18.57 9.31
N GLY A 156 -6.37 17.34 8.90
CA GLY A 156 -7.38 17.07 7.88
C GLY A 156 -8.76 17.62 8.28
N ALA A 157 -9.19 17.35 9.51
CA ALA A 157 -10.44 17.89 10.05
C ALA A 157 -10.45 19.44 10.04
N ALA A 158 -9.34 20.06 10.47
CA ALA A 158 -9.23 21.52 10.47
C ALA A 158 -9.35 22.11 9.05
N ARG A 159 -8.66 21.49 8.05
CA ARG A 159 -8.79 21.91 6.65
C ARG A 159 -10.21 21.74 6.13
N SER A 160 -10.82 20.59 6.40
CA SER A 160 -12.17 20.27 5.95
C SER A 160 -13.21 21.26 6.54
N PHE A 161 -13.12 21.60 7.84
CA PHE A 161 -13.98 22.65 8.41
C PHE A 161 -13.78 24.01 7.73
N ALA A 162 -12.56 24.39 7.44
CA ALA A 162 -12.30 25.65 6.75
C ALA A 162 -12.88 25.68 5.33
N GLN A 163 -12.80 24.56 4.62
CA GLN A 163 -13.35 24.41 3.27
C GLN A 163 -14.88 24.31 3.27
N ALA A 164 -15.48 23.74 4.34
CA ALA A 164 -16.92 23.77 4.58
C ALA A 164 -17.46 25.16 4.97
N GLY A 165 -16.58 26.16 5.16
CA GLY A 165 -16.94 27.53 5.50
C GLY A 165 -16.78 27.88 6.99
N ASP A 166 -16.54 26.93 7.87
CA ASP A 166 -16.29 27.15 9.31
C ASP A 166 -14.80 27.43 9.60
N LYS A 167 -14.32 28.53 9.03
CA LYS A 167 -12.93 28.97 9.21
C LYS A 167 -12.60 29.31 10.67
N LYS A 168 -13.58 29.77 11.46
CA LYS A 168 -13.40 30.10 12.87
C LYS A 168 -13.08 28.84 13.68
N LYS A 169 -13.87 27.76 13.48
CA LYS A 169 -13.67 26.47 14.13
C LYS A 169 -12.33 25.84 13.71
N ALA A 170 -11.99 25.92 12.43
CA ALA A 170 -10.73 25.43 11.90
C ALA A 170 -9.53 26.10 12.59
N LEU A 171 -9.50 27.42 12.67
CA LEU A 171 -8.40 28.16 13.30
C LEU A 171 -8.33 27.92 14.80
N ALA A 172 -9.46 27.81 15.52
CA ALA A 172 -9.44 27.44 16.92
C ALA A 172 -8.80 26.07 17.18
N ARG A 173 -9.07 25.09 16.29
CA ARG A 173 -8.39 23.77 16.34
C ARG A 173 -6.89 23.88 16.11
N ILE A 174 -6.48 24.68 15.13
CA ILE A 174 -5.05 24.89 14.84
C ILE A 174 -4.33 25.50 16.05
N GLU A 175 -4.92 26.45 16.74
CA GLU A 175 -4.33 27.04 17.96
C GLU A 175 -4.19 25.97 19.08
N ALA A 176 -5.20 25.12 19.27
CA ALA A 176 -5.09 24.02 20.22
C ALA A 176 -3.98 23.02 19.84
N LEU A 177 -3.83 22.71 18.55
CA LEU A 177 -2.76 21.81 18.05
C LEU A 177 -1.37 22.43 18.20
N LYS A 178 -1.22 23.74 18.02
CA LYS A 178 0.05 24.46 18.31
C LYS A 178 0.44 24.32 19.76
N ALA A 179 -0.50 24.54 20.68
CA ALA A 179 -0.25 24.45 22.11
C ALA A 179 0.16 23.01 22.51
N ALA A 180 -0.50 22.01 21.93
CA ALA A 180 -0.23 20.61 22.22
C ALA A 180 1.13 20.11 21.64
N ASN A 181 1.61 20.68 20.55
CA ASN A 181 2.79 20.21 19.82
C ASN A 181 3.97 21.24 19.86
N LYS A 182 4.03 22.08 20.89
CA LYS A 182 5.04 23.15 20.99
C LYS A 182 6.48 22.64 21.01
N ASP A 183 6.70 21.45 21.55
CA ASP A 183 8.02 20.86 21.77
C ASP A 183 8.43 19.90 20.62
N ASP A 184 7.51 19.58 19.69
CA ASP A 184 7.79 18.81 18.49
C ASP A 184 7.91 19.74 17.27
N ALA A 185 9.16 19.95 16.83
CA ALA A 185 9.47 20.85 15.71
C ALA A 185 8.79 20.43 14.39
N LEU A 186 8.70 19.12 14.11
CA LEU A 186 8.10 18.62 12.89
C LEU A 186 6.57 18.78 12.93
N ALA A 187 5.95 18.39 14.03
CA ALA A 187 4.51 18.58 14.23
C ALA A 187 4.14 20.05 14.15
N LYS A 188 4.91 20.94 14.83
CA LYS A 188 4.74 22.38 14.78
C LYS A 188 4.77 22.93 13.34
N ALA A 189 5.79 22.54 12.56
CA ALA A 189 5.90 22.98 11.16
C ALA A 189 4.68 22.55 10.32
N ARG A 190 4.16 21.34 10.52
CA ARG A 190 2.95 20.84 9.84
C ARG A 190 1.70 21.64 10.24
N VAL A 191 1.56 21.96 11.52
CA VAL A 191 0.44 22.78 12.04
C VAL A 191 0.47 24.19 11.45
N GLU A 192 1.64 24.85 11.44
CA GLU A 192 1.84 26.18 10.88
C GLU A 192 1.58 26.23 9.37
N ALA A 193 2.03 25.21 8.64
CA ALA A 193 1.76 25.06 7.21
C ALA A 193 0.24 24.95 6.93
N THR A 194 -0.47 24.15 7.74
CA THR A 194 -1.91 23.97 7.62
C THR A 194 -2.66 25.26 7.99
N GLU A 195 -2.24 25.97 9.02
CA GLU A 195 -2.80 27.30 9.36
C GLU A 195 -2.69 28.27 8.19
N THR A 196 -1.51 28.33 7.59
CA THR A 196 -1.25 29.21 6.44
C THR A 196 -2.17 28.87 5.27
N ALA A 197 -2.36 27.57 4.99
CA ALA A 197 -3.31 27.11 3.98
C ALA A 197 -4.75 27.53 4.30
N ILE A 198 -5.21 27.32 5.54
CA ILE A 198 -6.55 27.70 6.00
C ILE A 198 -6.78 29.22 5.88
N LYS A 199 -5.79 30.03 6.23
CA LYS A 199 -5.89 31.50 6.08
C LYS A 199 -6.09 31.95 4.66
N ARG A 200 -5.53 31.20 3.69
CA ARG A 200 -5.66 31.47 2.24
C ARG A 200 -6.99 31.03 1.65
N PHE A 201 -7.72 30.09 2.28
CA PHE A 201 -9.02 29.67 1.75
C PHE A 201 -9.99 30.84 1.65
N GLY A 202 -10.61 31.00 0.47
CA GLY A 202 -11.50 32.10 0.15
C GLY A 202 -10.82 33.43 -0.19
N GLN A 203 -9.49 33.51 -0.14
CA GLN A 203 -8.76 34.65 -0.71
C GLN A 203 -8.59 34.42 -2.22
N LYS A 204 -8.91 35.46 -3.01
CA LYS A 204 -8.65 35.42 -4.47
C LYS A 204 -7.15 35.15 -4.67
N ALA A 205 -6.81 34.11 -5.42
CA ALA A 205 -5.42 33.79 -5.67
C ALA A 205 -4.71 35.05 -6.21
N ALA A 206 -3.65 35.47 -5.52
CA ALA A 206 -2.76 36.47 -6.10
C ALA A 206 -2.22 35.88 -7.41
N PRO A 207 -2.16 36.65 -8.52
CA PRO A 207 -1.60 36.14 -9.76
C PRO A 207 -0.23 35.56 -9.46
N ALA A 208 0.00 34.31 -9.90
CA ALA A 208 1.29 33.67 -9.74
C ALA A 208 2.38 34.61 -10.27
N PRO A 209 3.50 34.79 -9.56
CA PRO A 209 4.61 35.58 -10.11
C PRO A 209 4.97 34.96 -11.44
N VAL A 210 4.83 35.72 -12.50
CA VAL A 210 5.23 35.31 -13.86
C VAL A 210 6.72 34.96 -13.75
N ALA A 211 7.04 33.68 -13.88
CA ALA A 211 8.41 33.23 -13.91
C ALA A 211 9.10 33.99 -15.04
N LYS A 212 10.09 34.82 -14.70
CA LYS A 212 10.91 35.47 -15.70
C LYS A 212 11.48 34.38 -16.62
N PRO A 213 11.44 34.55 -17.94
CA PRO A 213 12.04 33.59 -18.85
C PRO A 213 13.49 33.34 -18.40
N VAL A 214 13.83 32.09 -18.17
CA VAL A 214 15.20 31.70 -17.93
C VAL A 214 15.93 31.92 -19.24
N GLU A 215 16.81 32.92 -19.27
CA GLU A 215 17.68 33.19 -20.39
C GLU A 215 18.66 32.02 -20.54
N VAL A 216 18.33 31.10 -21.43
CA VAL A 216 19.19 29.94 -21.73
C VAL A 216 20.37 30.48 -22.54
N LYS A 217 21.51 30.71 -21.88
CA LYS A 217 22.77 30.96 -22.56
C LYS A 217 23.06 29.80 -23.52
N PRO A 218 23.29 30.05 -24.81
CA PRO A 218 23.66 28.98 -25.73
C PRO A 218 24.95 28.29 -25.25
N ALA A 219 24.92 26.96 -25.15
CA ALA A 219 26.08 26.16 -24.83
C ALA A 219 27.19 26.41 -25.89
N ALA A 220 28.40 26.71 -25.41
CA ALA A 220 29.59 26.88 -26.24
C ALA A 220 29.82 25.60 -27.07
N THR A 221 29.76 25.70 -28.37
CA THR A 221 30.12 24.64 -29.33
C THR A 221 31.61 24.33 -29.18
N ASN A 222 31.95 23.21 -28.57
CA ASN A 222 33.30 22.65 -28.63
C ASN A 222 33.60 22.26 -30.08
N LYS A 223 34.45 23.04 -30.73
CA LYS A 223 35.10 22.63 -32.00
C LYS A 223 35.97 21.42 -31.69
N VAL A 224 35.59 20.28 -32.23
CA VAL A 224 36.49 19.11 -32.35
C VAL A 224 37.45 19.39 -33.48
N GLU A 225 38.70 19.71 -33.18
CA GLU A 225 39.79 19.76 -34.17
C GLU A 225 40.07 18.34 -34.66
N ALA A 226 39.93 18.15 -35.95
CA ALA A 226 40.32 16.94 -36.64
C ALA A 226 41.87 16.82 -36.66
N VAL A 227 42.39 15.84 -35.93
CA VAL A 227 43.78 15.41 -36.07
C VAL A 227 43.87 14.51 -37.29
N LYS A 228 44.49 15.03 -38.36
CA LYS A 228 45.00 14.21 -39.49
C LYS A 228 46.27 13.51 -39.04
N LYS A 229 46.27 12.19 -39.12
CA LYS A 229 47.40 11.40 -39.61
C LYS A 229 46.91 10.03 -40.10
#